data_b82f204e1c1aa76d6b30e8d3fd1d9f01
#
_entry.id   b82f204e1c1aa76d6b30e8d3fd1d9f01
#
_cell.length_a   1.000
_cell.length_b   1.000
_cell.length_c   1.000
_cell.angle_alpha   90.00
_cell.angle_beta   90.00
_cell.angle_gamma   90.00
#
_symmetry.space_group_name_H-M   'P 1'
#
loop_
_entity.id
_entity.type
_entity.pdbx_description
1 polymer ?
#
loop_
_entity_poly.entity_id
_entity_poly.type
_entity_poly.pdbx_seq_one_letter_code
_entity_poly.pdbx_strand_id
1 'polypeptide(L)'
;MSEHTPVIVGAVRTPTGKFLSNLASFTAPQLGAIVIKEVVRRSGISPDSIDEVIMGNVVSAGIGQAPARQAAVHAGLPDDIPAFTVNKVCGSGLKAVMLAAQAIRAGDAQAFVAGGMESMSNSPYLLTKMRTGYRMGSGELIDAVVRDGLWCAFENIHMGNEAEIIAEKFAVTRDEQDHFALQSHQRAAAATASGRFKDEIVPIEVKQKKDTIIVDTDEPIRADTTLDALAKLRPAFQQGGTVTAGNAPGLSDGASATVVVDQAFAKANGLSVLARITGYASAAITPRYIFAAPTRAVNRLLERTGLKINDFDLVEVNEAFAAQTLANGKELDWDWSRVNVNGGAIALGHPIGSSGSRVLTTLIYELRRRGGGIGLATLCLGGGGAVAISVEV
;
A
#
# COMPACT_ATOMS: atom_id res chain seq x y z
N MET A 1 -0.96 -23.44 19.76
CA MET A 1 -1.56 -22.22 19.11
C MET A 1 -1.53 -21.14 20.17
N SER A 2 -1.21 -19.88 19.83
CA SER A 2 -1.27 -18.80 20.83
C SER A 2 -2.71 -18.68 21.34
N GLU A 3 -2.88 -18.35 22.62
CA GLU A 3 -4.17 -18.08 23.24
C GLU A 3 -4.90 -16.90 22.55
N HIS A 4 -4.13 -16.01 21.93
CA HIS A 4 -4.57 -14.78 21.26
C HIS A 4 -4.52 -14.92 19.73
N THR A 5 -5.65 -14.66 19.08
CA THR A 5 -5.83 -14.78 17.63
C THR A 5 -6.17 -13.42 17.03
N PRO A 6 -5.30 -12.79 16.22
CA PRO A 6 -5.59 -11.52 15.58
C PRO A 6 -6.60 -11.67 14.45
N VAL A 7 -7.69 -10.88 14.52
CA VAL A 7 -8.73 -10.78 13.51
C VAL A 7 -8.93 -9.34 13.07
N ILE A 8 -9.37 -9.13 11.83
CA ILE A 8 -9.71 -7.82 11.28
C ILE A 8 -11.23 -7.68 11.33
N VAL A 9 -11.70 -6.62 11.97
CA VAL A 9 -13.14 -6.32 12.12
C VAL A 9 -13.58 -5.08 11.34
N GLY A 10 -12.64 -4.36 10.75
CA GLY A 10 -12.89 -3.22 9.87
C GLY A 10 -11.72 -3.02 8.91
N ALA A 11 -12.01 -2.61 7.68
CA ALA A 11 -11.01 -2.27 6.67
C ALA A 11 -11.59 -1.22 5.72
N VAL A 12 -10.88 -0.13 5.48
CA VAL A 12 -11.30 0.93 4.56
C VAL A 12 -10.09 1.60 3.91
N ARG A 13 -10.33 2.31 2.82
CA ARG A 13 -9.35 3.18 2.16
C ARG A 13 -9.99 4.45 1.60
N THR A 14 -9.20 5.47 1.38
CA THR A 14 -9.60 6.57 0.50
C THR A 14 -9.65 6.11 -0.95
N PRO A 15 -10.32 6.81 -1.86
CA PRO A 15 -9.91 6.76 -3.26
C PRO A 15 -8.44 7.15 -3.35
N THR A 16 -7.76 6.67 -4.40
CA THR A 16 -6.39 7.13 -4.67
C THR A 16 -6.42 8.36 -5.56
N GLY A 17 -5.79 9.44 -5.10
CA GLY A 17 -5.59 10.66 -5.87
C GLY A 17 -4.38 10.58 -6.79
N LYS A 18 -4.47 11.16 -7.98
CA LYS A 18 -3.31 11.45 -8.82
C LYS A 18 -2.46 12.55 -8.19
N PHE A 19 -1.18 12.52 -8.51
CA PHE A 19 -0.25 13.59 -8.13
C PHE A 19 -0.76 14.97 -8.55
N LEU A 20 -0.79 15.89 -7.59
CA LEU A 20 -1.27 17.27 -7.75
C LEU A 20 -2.73 17.40 -8.24
N SER A 21 -3.57 16.39 -7.99
CA SER A 21 -4.98 16.38 -8.35
C SER A 21 -5.90 16.64 -7.13
N ASN A 22 -7.09 16.08 -7.11
CA ASN A 22 -8.14 16.41 -6.13
C ASN A 22 -7.72 16.19 -4.67
N LEU A 23 -6.93 15.18 -4.36
CA LEU A 23 -6.48 14.93 -2.99
C LEU A 23 -5.25 15.73 -2.57
N ALA A 24 -4.64 16.51 -3.45
CA ALA A 24 -3.46 17.32 -3.16
C ALA A 24 -3.67 18.40 -2.06
N SER A 25 -4.92 18.74 -1.76
CA SER A 25 -5.23 19.66 -0.65
C SER A 25 -5.13 19.04 0.74
N PHE A 26 -4.97 17.71 0.84
CA PHE A 26 -4.89 16.99 2.10
C PHE A 26 -3.46 16.56 2.41
N THR A 27 -3.00 16.83 3.61
CA THR A 27 -1.76 16.23 4.14
C THR A 27 -1.97 14.73 4.44
N ALA A 28 -0.87 13.96 4.54
CA ALA A 28 -0.95 12.54 4.88
C ALA A 28 -1.72 12.29 6.21
N PRO A 29 -1.48 13.04 7.32
CA PRO A 29 -2.28 12.87 8.54
C PRO A 29 -3.78 13.19 8.36
N GLN A 30 -4.14 14.13 7.51
CA GLN A 30 -5.56 14.42 7.24
C GLN A 30 -6.24 13.27 6.47
N LEU A 31 -5.57 12.67 5.47
CA LEU A 31 -6.06 11.47 4.79
C LEU A 31 -6.14 10.28 5.78
N GLY A 32 -5.13 10.14 6.63
CA GLY A 32 -5.11 9.14 7.71
C GLY A 32 -6.29 9.29 8.67
N ALA A 33 -6.61 10.51 9.07
CA ALA A 33 -7.73 10.80 9.96
C ALA A 33 -9.08 10.37 9.37
N ILE A 34 -9.29 10.57 8.07
CA ILE A 34 -10.52 10.16 7.36
C ILE A 34 -10.72 8.65 7.48
N VAL A 35 -9.68 7.86 7.17
CA VAL A 35 -9.80 6.40 7.20
C VAL A 35 -9.85 5.85 8.62
N ILE A 36 -9.14 6.44 9.60
CA ILE A 36 -9.22 6.05 11.01
C ILE A 36 -10.65 6.26 11.53
N LYS A 37 -11.21 7.46 11.34
CA LYS A 37 -12.59 7.77 11.75
C LYS A 37 -13.59 6.79 11.16
N GLU A 38 -13.50 6.53 9.88
CA GLU A 38 -14.47 5.69 9.18
C GLU A 38 -14.31 4.20 9.50
N VAL A 39 -13.06 3.69 9.65
CA VAL A 39 -12.86 2.28 10.01
C VAL A 39 -13.36 1.97 11.42
N VAL A 40 -13.17 2.87 12.38
CA VAL A 40 -13.71 2.75 13.73
C VAL A 40 -15.24 2.75 13.68
N ARG A 41 -15.85 3.69 12.95
CA ARG A 41 -17.31 3.73 12.78
C ARG A 41 -17.87 2.45 12.14
N ARG A 42 -17.24 1.94 11.06
CA ARG A 42 -17.73 0.74 10.34
C ARG A 42 -17.51 -0.55 11.14
N SER A 43 -16.43 -0.64 11.91
CA SER A 43 -16.17 -1.82 12.75
C SER A 43 -17.11 -1.95 13.93
N GLY A 44 -17.72 -0.84 14.37
CA GLY A 44 -18.57 -0.79 15.55
C GLY A 44 -17.81 -0.86 16.89
N ILE A 45 -16.46 -0.80 16.86
CA ILE A 45 -15.66 -0.78 18.08
C ILE A 45 -15.86 0.54 18.82
N SER A 46 -15.92 0.51 20.15
CA SER A 46 -15.86 1.73 20.95
C SER A 46 -14.48 2.38 20.78
N PRO A 47 -14.40 3.69 20.47
CA PRO A 47 -13.13 4.40 20.44
C PRO A 47 -12.30 4.21 21.71
N ASP A 48 -12.93 4.21 22.89
CA ASP A 48 -12.26 4.03 24.19
C ASP A 48 -11.66 2.62 24.39
N SER A 49 -11.97 1.68 23.51
CA SER A 49 -11.44 0.31 23.57
C SER A 49 -10.21 0.11 22.66
N ILE A 50 -9.75 1.15 22.01
CA ILE A 50 -8.56 1.09 21.14
C ILE A 50 -7.32 1.31 22.02
N ASP A 51 -6.44 0.33 22.04
CA ASP A 51 -5.19 0.39 22.81
C ASP A 51 -4.13 1.26 22.14
N GLU A 52 -4.01 1.21 20.79
CA GLU A 52 -2.99 1.97 20.07
C GLU A 52 -3.32 2.15 18.58
N VAL A 53 -2.79 3.22 17.98
CA VAL A 53 -2.86 3.50 16.53
C VAL A 53 -1.49 3.38 15.90
N ILE A 54 -1.37 2.55 14.85
CA ILE A 54 -0.13 2.34 14.11
C ILE A 54 -0.33 2.72 12.64
N MET A 55 0.26 3.82 12.19
CA MET A 55 0.12 4.27 10.80
C MET A 55 1.45 4.35 10.08
N GLY A 56 1.50 3.77 8.89
CA GLY A 56 2.61 3.92 7.95
C GLY A 56 2.65 5.30 7.32
N ASN A 57 3.83 5.88 7.21
CA ASN A 57 4.09 7.08 6.39
C ASN A 57 5.58 7.10 6.01
N VAL A 58 5.90 7.46 4.78
CA VAL A 58 7.26 7.37 4.23
C VAL A 58 7.89 8.75 4.05
N VAL A 59 7.29 9.60 3.22
CA VAL A 59 7.82 10.95 2.98
C VAL A 59 7.23 11.89 4.02
N SER A 60 7.89 11.96 5.18
CA SER A 60 7.37 12.66 6.35
C SER A 60 8.03 14.02 6.62
N ALA A 61 8.91 14.48 5.73
CA ALA A 61 9.54 15.79 5.89
C ALA A 61 8.50 16.92 5.85
N GLY A 62 8.55 17.80 6.86
CA GLY A 62 7.69 18.99 6.91
C GLY A 62 6.24 18.78 7.36
N ILE A 63 5.77 17.54 7.61
CA ILE A 63 4.39 17.28 8.05
C ILE A 63 4.18 17.39 9.57
N GLY A 64 5.22 17.72 10.31
CA GLY A 64 5.19 17.88 11.77
C GLY A 64 5.55 16.60 12.53
N GLN A 65 5.47 16.67 13.86
CA GLN A 65 5.81 15.55 14.74
C GLN A 65 4.71 14.48 14.71
N ALA A 66 5.12 13.21 14.83
CA ALA A 66 4.24 12.07 15.07
C ALA A 66 3.01 12.02 14.13
N PRO A 67 3.19 11.83 12.81
CA PRO A 67 2.09 11.85 11.83
C PRO A 67 0.92 10.93 12.18
N ALA A 68 1.17 9.72 12.69
CA ALA A 68 0.12 8.80 13.13
C ALA A 68 -0.70 9.37 14.30
N ARG A 69 -0.03 10.06 15.24
CA ARG A 69 -0.71 10.71 16.36
C ARG A 69 -1.59 11.87 15.89
N GLN A 70 -1.10 12.67 14.92
CA GLN A 70 -1.91 13.70 14.29
C GLN A 70 -3.17 13.10 13.65
N ALA A 71 -3.01 12.01 12.90
CA ALA A 71 -4.13 11.33 12.27
C ALA A 71 -5.16 10.80 13.29
N ALA A 72 -4.71 10.19 14.40
CA ALA A 72 -5.56 9.68 15.45
C ALA A 72 -6.38 10.80 16.12
N VAL A 73 -5.74 11.90 16.52
CA VAL A 73 -6.40 13.05 17.15
C VAL A 73 -7.37 13.74 16.19
N HIS A 74 -6.96 13.97 14.94
CA HIS A 74 -7.83 14.54 13.91
C HIS A 74 -9.02 13.62 13.55
N ALA A 75 -8.89 12.31 13.73
CA ALA A 75 -10.00 11.37 13.59
C ALA A 75 -11.04 11.49 14.71
N GLY A 76 -10.70 12.16 15.81
CA GLY A 76 -11.54 12.31 16.99
C GLY A 76 -11.43 11.15 17.97
N LEU A 77 -10.34 10.38 17.95
CA LEU A 77 -10.06 9.39 18.98
C LEU A 77 -9.69 10.06 20.31
N PRO A 78 -9.92 9.40 21.45
CA PRO A 78 -9.49 9.89 22.75
C PRO A 78 -8.02 10.27 22.83
N ASP A 79 -7.70 11.32 23.59
CA ASP A 79 -6.33 11.86 23.68
C ASP A 79 -5.36 10.98 24.46
N ASP A 80 -5.83 10.00 25.21
CA ASP A 80 -5.02 9.04 25.97
C ASP A 80 -4.61 7.80 25.14
N ILE A 81 -5.15 7.61 23.94
CA ILE A 81 -4.76 6.52 23.04
C ILE A 81 -3.38 6.83 22.43
N PRO A 82 -2.33 6.04 22.69
CA PRO A 82 -1.02 6.22 22.07
C PRO A 82 -1.06 5.97 20.56
N ALA A 83 -0.11 6.57 19.83
CA ALA A 83 0.02 6.34 18.42
C ALA A 83 1.47 6.49 17.97
N PHE A 84 1.92 5.65 17.05
CA PHE A 84 3.24 5.79 16.44
C PHE A 84 3.22 5.59 14.93
N THR A 85 4.21 6.21 14.28
CA THR A 85 4.39 6.12 12.84
C THR A 85 5.46 5.09 12.49
N VAL A 86 5.16 4.22 11.54
CA VAL A 86 6.12 3.23 11.02
C VAL A 86 6.54 3.60 9.59
N ASN A 87 7.84 3.58 9.34
CA ASN A 87 8.40 3.67 8.00
C ASN A 87 9.11 2.36 7.65
N LYS A 88 8.53 1.61 6.75
CA LYS A 88 9.11 0.44 6.09
C LYS A 88 8.88 0.57 4.58
N VAL A 89 9.08 1.78 4.06
CA VAL A 89 8.86 2.16 2.67
C VAL A 89 7.48 1.67 2.18
N CYS A 90 7.36 1.07 1.00
CA CYS A 90 6.08 0.65 0.41
C CYS A 90 5.26 -0.33 1.28
N GLY A 91 5.91 -1.06 2.17
CA GLY A 91 5.25 -2.00 3.08
C GLY A 91 4.82 -1.41 4.43
N SER A 92 4.94 -0.10 4.65
CA SER A 92 4.64 0.53 5.95
C SER A 92 3.24 0.21 6.45
N GLY A 93 2.22 0.36 5.60
CA GLY A 93 0.83 0.07 5.96
C GLY A 93 0.59 -1.41 6.30
N LEU A 94 1.19 -2.35 5.55
CA LEU A 94 1.07 -3.77 5.87
C LEU A 94 1.87 -4.14 7.13
N LYS A 95 3.04 -3.50 7.33
CA LYS A 95 3.83 -3.70 8.55
C LYS A 95 3.10 -3.17 9.79
N ALA A 96 2.33 -2.10 9.70
CA ALA A 96 1.48 -1.64 10.78
C ALA A 96 0.48 -2.72 11.21
N VAL A 97 -0.21 -3.36 10.26
CA VAL A 97 -1.11 -4.49 10.54
C VAL A 97 -0.37 -5.69 11.14
N MET A 98 0.83 -5.99 10.63
CA MET A 98 1.66 -7.07 11.18
C MET A 98 2.10 -6.79 12.62
N LEU A 99 2.39 -5.52 12.98
CA LEU A 99 2.77 -5.13 14.35
C LEU A 99 1.57 -5.26 15.29
N ALA A 100 0.38 -4.80 14.89
CA ALA A 100 -0.85 -5.01 15.63
C ALA A 100 -1.11 -6.50 15.89
N ALA A 101 -0.98 -7.34 14.85
CA ALA A 101 -1.12 -8.80 15.01
C ALA A 101 -0.04 -9.42 15.92
N GLN A 102 1.19 -8.86 15.91
CA GLN A 102 2.26 -9.31 16.81
C GLN A 102 1.94 -8.97 18.27
N ALA A 103 1.53 -7.73 18.55
CA ALA A 103 1.17 -7.28 19.90
C ALA A 103 0.00 -8.09 20.47
N ILE A 104 -1.05 -8.36 19.67
CA ILE A 104 -2.16 -9.23 20.07
C ILE A 104 -1.65 -10.64 20.40
N ARG A 105 -0.83 -11.25 19.55
CA ARG A 105 -0.28 -12.60 19.82
C ARG A 105 0.62 -12.67 21.03
N ALA A 106 1.27 -11.55 21.37
CA ALA A 106 2.10 -11.44 22.59
C ALA A 106 1.25 -11.22 23.86
N GLY A 107 0.00 -10.82 23.71
CA GLY A 107 -0.88 -10.46 24.83
C GLY A 107 -0.63 -9.04 25.36
N ASP A 108 0.09 -8.20 24.61
CA ASP A 108 0.42 -6.83 25.04
C ASP A 108 -0.82 -5.91 25.01
N ALA A 109 -1.74 -6.15 24.07
CA ALA A 109 -2.96 -5.36 23.88
C ALA A 109 -4.00 -6.15 23.07
N GLN A 110 -5.23 -5.64 22.98
CA GLN A 110 -6.36 -6.36 22.40
C GLN A 110 -6.95 -5.71 21.14
N ALA A 111 -6.77 -4.40 20.94
CA ALA A 111 -7.43 -3.66 19.87
C ALA A 111 -6.54 -2.55 19.29
N PHE A 112 -6.36 -2.56 17.98
CA PHE A 112 -5.52 -1.61 17.24
C PHE A 112 -6.27 -1.03 16.05
N VAL A 113 -5.98 0.24 15.76
CA VAL A 113 -6.14 0.77 14.41
C VAL A 113 -4.77 0.73 13.71
N ALA A 114 -4.68 0.02 12.60
CA ALA A 114 -3.43 -0.17 11.87
C ALA A 114 -3.61 0.08 10.37
N GLY A 115 -2.74 0.87 9.78
CA GLY A 115 -2.84 1.22 8.37
C GLY A 115 -1.68 2.05 7.85
N GLY A 116 -1.95 2.89 6.86
CA GLY A 116 -0.96 3.80 6.32
C GLY A 116 -1.56 4.95 5.54
N MET A 117 -0.77 5.98 5.34
CA MET A 117 -1.15 7.23 4.71
C MET A 117 0.04 7.81 3.96
N GLU A 118 -0.22 8.46 2.84
CA GLU A 118 0.80 9.18 2.08
C GLU A 118 0.17 10.33 1.31
N SER A 119 0.87 11.44 1.24
CA SER A 119 0.57 12.54 0.33
C SER A 119 1.84 12.93 -0.40
N MET A 120 2.04 12.32 -1.57
CA MET A 120 3.22 12.59 -2.40
C MET A 120 3.12 14.00 -3.01
N SER A 121 1.90 14.49 -3.20
CA SER A 121 1.63 15.86 -3.68
C SER A 121 2.11 16.95 -2.72
N ASN A 122 2.15 16.67 -1.40
CA ASN A 122 2.56 17.62 -0.38
C ASN A 122 4.00 17.44 0.10
N SER A 123 4.76 16.56 -0.55
CA SER A 123 6.16 16.34 -0.20
C SER A 123 7.01 17.56 -0.56
N PRO A 124 7.86 18.05 0.36
CA PRO A 124 8.62 19.26 0.14
C PRO A 124 9.88 19.04 -0.70
N TYR A 125 10.46 20.14 -1.16
CA TYR A 125 11.84 20.18 -1.62
C TYR A 125 12.78 20.53 -0.48
N LEU A 126 13.97 19.95 -0.45
CA LEU A 126 14.95 20.06 0.62
C LEU A 126 16.19 20.86 0.20
N LEU A 127 16.65 21.72 1.08
CA LEU A 127 17.92 22.44 0.97
C LEU A 127 18.88 21.92 2.05
N THR A 128 19.59 20.85 1.76
CA THR A 128 20.38 20.10 2.75
C THR A 128 21.52 20.89 3.40
N LYS A 129 22.11 21.85 2.68
CA LYS A 129 23.20 22.71 3.17
C LYS A 129 22.71 24.01 3.80
N MET A 130 21.39 24.27 3.85
CA MET A 130 20.88 25.58 4.31
C MET A 130 21.20 25.89 5.77
N ARG A 131 21.29 24.87 6.63
CA ARG A 131 21.61 25.06 8.05
C ARG A 131 23.04 25.60 8.27
N THR A 132 23.98 25.18 7.45
CA THR A 132 25.38 25.67 7.50
C THR A 132 25.64 26.79 6.49
N GLY A 133 24.70 27.04 5.59
CA GLY A 133 24.73 28.05 4.53
C GLY A 133 25.46 27.63 3.26
N TYR A 134 25.11 28.29 2.17
CA TYR A 134 25.82 28.23 0.90
C TYR A 134 26.77 29.42 0.84
N ARG A 135 28.05 29.18 1.07
CA ARG A 135 29.04 30.28 1.17
C ARG A 135 29.27 30.96 -0.17
N MET A 136 29.30 30.20 -1.26
CA MET A 136 29.50 30.69 -2.63
C MET A 136 29.08 29.60 -3.63
N GLY A 137 28.50 30.03 -4.76
CA GLY A 137 28.02 29.12 -5.82
C GLY A 137 26.57 28.71 -5.67
N SER A 138 26.06 27.93 -6.63
CA SER A 138 24.69 27.45 -6.69
C SER A 138 24.40 26.36 -5.67
N GLY A 139 23.13 26.22 -5.25
CA GLY A 139 22.66 25.12 -4.42
C GLY A 139 21.67 24.24 -5.21
N GLU A 140 21.53 23.00 -4.77
CA GLU A 140 20.58 22.04 -5.33
C GLU A 140 19.31 21.98 -4.46
N LEU A 141 18.16 21.98 -5.10
CA LEU A 141 16.86 21.63 -4.52
C LEU A 141 16.61 20.14 -4.72
N ILE A 142 16.46 19.40 -3.62
CA ILE A 142 16.24 17.95 -3.63
C ILE A 142 14.77 17.68 -3.44
N ASP A 143 14.13 16.99 -4.40
CA ASP A 143 12.76 16.52 -4.27
C ASP A 143 12.67 15.38 -3.24
N ALA A 144 11.92 15.59 -2.15
CA ALA A 144 11.79 14.60 -1.09
C ALA A 144 11.04 13.34 -1.54
N VAL A 145 10.09 13.44 -2.50
CA VAL A 145 9.44 12.26 -3.08
C VAL A 145 10.46 11.35 -3.72
N VAL A 146 11.34 11.93 -4.53
CA VAL A 146 12.38 11.14 -5.22
C VAL A 146 13.38 10.64 -4.20
N ARG A 147 13.92 11.52 -3.34
CA ARG A 147 15.03 11.17 -2.45
C ARG A 147 14.69 10.12 -1.41
N ASP A 148 13.52 10.25 -0.76
CA ASP A 148 13.13 9.42 0.38
C ASP A 148 12.17 8.28 -0.04
N GLY A 149 11.46 8.44 -1.17
CA GLY A 149 10.47 7.47 -1.62
C GLY A 149 10.91 6.60 -2.81
N LEU A 150 11.69 7.14 -3.76
CA LEU A 150 11.91 6.52 -5.07
C LEU A 150 13.38 6.32 -5.45
N TRP A 151 14.31 6.62 -4.54
CA TRP A 151 15.75 6.50 -4.78
C TRP A 151 16.37 5.39 -3.95
N CYS A 152 17.08 4.47 -4.60
CA CYS A 152 17.84 3.44 -3.91
C CYS A 152 19.10 4.07 -3.29
N ALA A 153 19.15 4.10 -1.95
CA ALA A 153 20.29 4.66 -1.23
C ALA A 153 21.57 3.80 -1.32
N PHE A 154 21.44 2.53 -1.70
CA PHE A 154 22.55 1.57 -1.80
C PHE A 154 23.18 1.56 -3.18
N GLU A 155 22.36 1.48 -4.24
CA GLU A 155 22.82 1.47 -5.64
C GLU A 155 22.92 2.89 -6.21
N ASN A 156 22.40 3.90 -5.51
CA ASN A 156 22.36 5.30 -5.91
C ASN A 156 21.69 5.53 -7.28
N ILE A 157 20.56 4.85 -7.51
CA ILE A 157 19.74 4.92 -8.73
C ILE A 157 18.24 5.05 -8.38
N HIS A 158 17.45 5.49 -9.34
CA HIS A 158 16.00 5.55 -9.20
C HIS A 158 15.38 4.13 -9.19
N MET A 159 14.25 3.94 -8.50
CA MET A 159 13.53 2.66 -8.46
C MET A 159 13.16 2.14 -9.86
N GLY A 160 12.90 3.01 -10.82
CA GLY A 160 12.68 2.60 -12.21
C GLY A 160 13.90 1.94 -12.86
N ASN A 161 15.12 2.35 -12.51
CA ASN A 161 16.34 1.66 -12.96
C ASN A 161 16.48 0.28 -12.30
N GLU A 162 16.06 0.14 -11.02
CA GLU A 162 15.98 -1.18 -10.38
C GLU A 162 14.95 -2.10 -11.08
N ALA A 163 13.86 -1.53 -11.60
CA ALA A 163 12.89 -2.28 -12.38
C ALA A 163 13.45 -2.76 -13.71
N GLU A 164 14.32 -1.97 -14.39
CA GLU A 164 15.04 -2.42 -15.58
C GLU A 164 16.00 -3.59 -15.25
N ILE A 165 16.71 -3.52 -14.12
CA ILE A 165 17.61 -4.61 -13.68
C ILE A 165 16.81 -5.91 -13.47
N ILE A 166 15.61 -5.83 -12.92
CA ILE A 166 14.75 -7.01 -12.73
C ILE A 166 14.17 -7.49 -14.06
N ALA A 167 13.76 -6.58 -14.94
CA ALA A 167 13.29 -6.95 -16.28
C ALA A 167 14.36 -7.74 -17.05
N GLU A 168 15.60 -7.29 -17.03
CA GLU A 168 16.74 -7.98 -17.64
C GLU A 168 16.98 -9.34 -16.98
N LYS A 169 17.09 -9.39 -15.64
CA LYS A 169 17.42 -10.61 -14.89
C LYS A 169 16.40 -11.73 -15.10
N PHE A 170 15.12 -11.41 -15.20
CA PHE A 170 14.03 -12.38 -15.35
C PHE A 170 13.50 -12.49 -16.80
N ALA A 171 14.21 -11.87 -17.75
CA ALA A 171 13.81 -11.84 -19.15
C ALA A 171 12.33 -11.43 -19.32
N VAL A 172 11.94 -10.35 -18.64
CA VAL A 172 10.60 -9.74 -18.76
C VAL A 172 10.65 -8.69 -19.86
N THR A 173 9.99 -8.95 -20.96
CA THR A 173 10.01 -8.09 -22.14
C THR A 173 9.14 -6.84 -21.97
N ARG A 174 9.35 -5.84 -22.80
CA ARG A 174 8.50 -4.66 -22.88
C ARG A 174 7.05 -5.02 -23.22
N ASP A 175 6.86 -5.95 -24.13
CA ASP A 175 5.55 -6.42 -24.55
C ASP A 175 4.77 -7.08 -23.41
N GLU A 176 5.42 -7.98 -22.65
CA GLU A 176 4.83 -8.56 -21.44
C GLU A 176 4.42 -7.49 -20.42
N GLN A 177 5.25 -6.46 -20.20
CA GLN A 177 4.97 -5.38 -19.27
C GLN A 177 3.78 -4.53 -19.71
N ASP A 178 3.70 -4.19 -21.00
CA ASP A 178 2.60 -3.38 -21.54
C ASP A 178 1.27 -4.16 -21.56
N HIS A 179 1.28 -5.46 -21.87
CA HIS A 179 0.10 -6.32 -21.75
C HIS A 179 -0.39 -6.43 -20.30
N PHE A 180 0.52 -6.59 -19.35
CA PHE A 180 0.18 -6.63 -17.94
C PHE A 180 -0.42 -5.31 -17.47
N ALA A 181 0.17 -4.17 -17.86
CA ALA A 181 -0.34 -2.84 -17.52
C ALA A 181 -1.74 -2.60 -18.10
N LEU A 182 -1.96 -2.97 -19.36
CA LEU A 182 -3.28 -2.92 -19.98
C LEU A 182 -4.31 -3.74 -19.17
N GLN A 183 -3.96 -4.98 -18.81
CA GLN A 183 -4.83 -5.85 -18.02
C GLN A 183 -5.15 -5.24 -16.65
N SER A 184 -4.16 -4.63 -15.97
CA SER A 184 -4.37 -3.94 -14.68
C SER A 184 -5.41 -2.82 -14.84
N HIS A 185 -5.29 -1.95 -15.86
CA HIS A 185 -6.26 -0.89 -16.14
C HIS A 185 -7.65 -1.43 -16.49
N GLN A 186 -7.74 -2.45 -17.34
CA GLN A 186 -9.02 -3.05 -17.71
C GLN A 186 -9.74 -3.68 -16.53
N ARG A 187 -9.02 -4.42 -15.68
CA ARG A 187 -9.54 -5.01 -14.44
C ARG A 187 -10.02 -3.93 -13.46
N ALA A 188 -9.23 -2.87 -13.26
CA ALA A 188 -9.60 -1.78 -12.37
C ALA A 188 -10.84 -1.01 -12.88
N ALA A 189 -10.91 -0.73 -14.17
CA ALA A 189 -12.07 -0.09 -14.79
C ALA A 189 -13.34 -0.95 -14.65
N ALA A 190 -13.24 -2.25 -14.92
CA ALA A 190 -14.36 -3.19 -14.76
C ALA A 190 -14.80 -3.33 -13.28
N ALA A 191 -13.86 -3.38 -12.34
CA ALA A 191 -14.14 -3.42 -10.91
C ALA A 191 -14.85 -2.14 -10.43
N THR A 192 -14.41 -0.98 -10.91
CA THR A 192 -15.04 0.32 -10.63
C THR A 192 -16.46 0.37 -11.19
N ALA A 193 -16.64 0.03 -12.46
CA ALA A 193 -17.94 0.06 -13.13
C ALA A 193 -18.97 -0.90 -12.48
N SER A 194 -18.48 -2.06 -11.99
CA SER A 194 -19.32 -3.04 -11.28
C SER A 194 -19.47 -2.73 -9.77
N GLY A 195 -18.92 -1.64 -9.28
CA GLY A 195 -19.06 -1.19 -7.88
C GLY A 195 -18.28 -2.03 -6.86
N ARG A 196 -17.28 -2.83 -7.29
CA ARG A 196 -16.53 -3.71 -6.38
C ARG A 196 -15.74 -2.97 -5.31
N PHE A 197 -15.36 -1.71 -5.55
CA PHE A 197 -14.62 -0.89 -4.60
C PHE A 197 -15.51 -0.08 -3.64
N LYS A 198 -16.84 -0.09 -3.82
CA LYS A 198 -17.76 0.76 -3.01
C LYS A 198 -17.69 0.48 -1.52
N ASP A 199 -17.53 -0.80 -1.14
CA ASP A 199 -17.51 -1.20 0.26
C ASP A 199 -16.20 -0.82 0.96
N GLU A 200 -15.11 -0.70 0.22
CA GLU A 200 -13.79 -0.37 0.77
C GLU A 200 -13.47 1.13 0.71
N ILE A 201 -14.00 1.87 -0.26
CA ILE A 201 -13.72 3.31 -0.44
C ILE A 201 -14.54 4.15 0.55
N VAL A 202 -13.87 5.15 1.11
CA VAL A 202 -14.47 6.24 1.87
C VAL A 202 -14.52 7.47 0.97
N PRO A 203 -15.71 7.93 0.55
CA PRO A 203 -15.83 9.16 -0.25
C PRO A 203 -15.27 10.37 0.50
N ILE A 204 -14.57 11.24 -0.19
CA ILE A 204 -13.94 12.44 0.36
C ILE A 204 -14.59 13.69 -0.24
N GLU A 205 -15.05 14.58 0.64
CA GLU A 205 -15.47 15.92 0.24
C GLU A 205 -14.26 16.81 0.06
N VAL A 206 -14.08 17.33 -1.14
CA VAL A 206 -13.00 18.24 -1.51
C VAL A 206 -13.56 19.63 -1.79
N LYS A 207 -13.19 20.60 -0.97
CA LYS A 207 -13.57 21.98 -1.16
C LYS A 207 -12.75 22.59 -2.31
N GLN A 208 -13.43 23.07 -3.33
CA GLN A 208 -12.87 23.86 -4.40
C GLN A 208 -13.26 25.34 -4.22
N LYS A 209 -12.70 26.25 -5.03
CA LYS A 209 -12.93 27.70 -4.88
C LYS A 209 -14.41 28.11 -4.85
N LYS A 210 -15.27 27.41 -5.58
CA LYS A 210 -16.71 27.76 -5.70
C LYS A 210 -17.64 26.62 -5.27
N ASP A 211 -17.16 25.37 -5.32
CA ASP A 211 -17.97 24.17 -5.14
C ASP A 211 -17.30 23.18 -4.21
N THR A 212 -18.06 22.21 -3.75
CA THR A 212 -17.54 21.00 -3.09
C THR A 212 -17.78 19.82 -4.01
N ILE A 213 -16.74 19.05 -4.30
CA ILE A 213 -16.87 17.82 -5.07
C ILE A 213 -16.70 16.61 -4.14
N ILE A 214 -17.33 15.50 -4.50
CA ILE A 214 -17.11 14.22 -3.84
C ILE A 214 -16.18 13.39 -4.71
N VAL A 215 -15.05 12.98 -4.13
CA VAL A 215 -14.11 12.05 -4.75
C VAL A 215 -14.36 10.68 -4.12
N ASP A 216 -14.90 9.75 -4.90
CA ASP A 216 -15.30 8.40 -4.48
C ASP A 216 -14.75 7.30 -5.40
N THR A 217 -13.87 7.67 -6.32
CA THR A 217 -13.30 6.79 -7.35
C THR A 217 -11.80 7.03 -7.47
N ASP A 218 -11.05 5.97 -7.71
CA ASP A 218 -9.61 6.05 -7.94
C ASP A 218 -9.30 6.82 -9.22
N GLU A 219 -8.60 7.94 -9.11
CA GLU A 219 -8.31 8.84 -10.23
C GLU A 219 -7.29 8.31 -11.25
N PRO A 220 -6.30 7.44 -10.88
CA PRO A 220 -5.29 6.98 -11.84
C PRO A 220 -5.78 6.05 -12.93
N ILE A 221 -6.97 5.46 -12.80
CA ILE A 221 -7.51 4.48 -13.76
C ILE A 221 -7.68 5.10 -15.15
N ARG A 222 -7.10 4.46 -16.16
CA ARG A 222 -7.21 4.85 -17.58
C ARG A 222 -7.97 3.76 -18.33
N ALA A 223 -9.29 3.85 -18.35
CA ALA A 223 -10.18 2.86 -18.97
C ALA A 223 -10.02 2.77 -20.49
N ASP A 224 -9.51 3.83 -21.11
CA ASP A 224 -9.27 3.96 -22.56
C ASP A 224 -7.86 3.55 -23.00
N THR A 225 -7.05 3.00 -22.09
CA THR A 225 -5.68 2.52 -22.39
C THR A 225 -5.74 1.41 -23.45
N THR A 226 -4.82 1.48 -24.45
CA THR A 226 -4.64 0.47 -25.48
C THR A 226 -3.18 0.05 -25.59
N LEU A 227 -2.89 -1.14 -26.14
CA LEU A 227 -1.52 -1.58 -26.41
C LEU A 227 -0.78 -0.62 -27.34
N ASP A 228 -1.44 -0.13 -28.37
CA ASP A 228 -0.86 0.83 -29.32
C ASP A 228 -0.44 2.14 -28.63
N ALA A 229 -1.21 2.58 -27.62
CA ALA A 229 -0.87 3.77 -26.84
C ALA A 229 0.33 3.49 -25.92
N LEU A 230 0.36 2.34 -25.27
CA LEU A 230 1.47 1.93 -24.39
C LEU A 230 2.75 1.73 -25.19
N ALA A 231 2.72 1.07 -26.34
CA ALA A 231 3.87 0.81 -27.19
C ALA A 231 4.58 2.10 -27.67
N LYS A 232 3.84 3.21 -27.82
CA LYS A 232 4.38 4.52 -28.22
C LYS A 232 5.14 5.24 -27.11
N LEU A 233 4.98 4.81 -25.85
CA LEU A 233 5.66 5.44 -24.72
C LEU A 233 7.18 5.16 -24.76
N ARG A 234 7.95 6.20 -24.50
CA ARG A 234 9.41 6.07 -24.40
C ARG A 234 9.80 5.49 -23.05
N PRO A 235 10.87 4.69 -22.95
CA PRO A 235 11.48 4.32 -21.69
C PRO A 235 11.73 5.55 -20.82
N ALA A 236 11.36 5.46 -19.53
CA ALA A 236 11.36 6.62 -18.63
C ALA A 236 12.68 6.74 -17.82
N PHE A 237 13.39 5.63 -17.62
CA PHE A 237 14.50 5.58 -16.65
C PHE A 237 15.84 5.24 -17.28
N GLN A 238 15.83 4.59 -18.44
CA GLN A 238 17.06 4.15 -19.13
C GLN A 238 16.86 4.23 -20.65
N GLN A 239 17.86 4.72 -21.36
CA GLN A 239 17.84 4.68 -22.83
C GLN A 239 17.84 3.22 -23.33
N GLY A 240 16.90 2.89 -24.21
CA GLY A 240 16.72 1.52 -24.69
C GLY A 240 16.12 0.58 -23.65
N GLY A 241 15.64 1.10 -22.53
CA GLY A 241 14.97 0.32 -21.49
C GLY A 241 13.54 -0.11 -21.86
N THR A 242 12.88 -0.77 -20.92
CA THR A 242 11.54 -1.37 -21.09
C THR A 242 10.48 -0.74 -20.21
N VAL A 243 10.89 -0.07 -19.12
CA VAL A 243 9.99 0.53 -18.13
C VAL A 243 9.55 1.92 -18.58
N THR A 244 8.25 2.15 -18.61
CA THR A 244 7.65 3.40 -19.08
C THR A 244 6.66 3.95 -18.07
N ALA A 245 6.18 5.17 -18.27
CA ALA A 245 5.07 5.75 -17.50
C ALA A 245 3.73 5.00 -17.70
N GLY A 246 3.65 4.06 -18.62
CA GLY A 246 2.47 3.25 -18.88
C GLY A 246 2.45 1.92 -18.12
N ASN A 247 3.62 1.38 -17.79
CA ASN A 247 3.76 0.09 -17.11
C ASN A 247 4.35 0.22 -15.68
N ALA A 248 4.25 1.42 -15.12
CA ALA A 248 4.56 1.78 -13.75
C ALA A 248 3.43 2.63 -13.14
N PRO A 249 3.20 2.60 -11.82
CA PRO A 249 2.24 3.48 -11.16
C PRO A 249 2.70 4.93 -11.18
N GLY A 250 1.74 5.86 -11.22
CA GLY A 250 2.00 7.27 -11.00
C GLY A 250 2.17 7.61 -9.51
N LEU A 251 2.79 8.77 -9.22
CA LEU A 251 2.79 9.36 -7.89
C LEU A 251 1.34 9.57 -7.42
N SER A 252 1.07 9.30 -6.15
CA SER A 252 -0.31 9.20 -5.67
C SER A 252 -0.46 9.65 -4.22
N ASP A 253 -1.67 10.08 -3.88
CA ASP A 253 -2.10 10.43 -2.53
C ASP A 253 -3.16 9.43 -2.06
N GLY A 254 -3.14 9.03 -0.79
CA GLY A 254 -4.15 8.13 -0.25
C GLY A 254 -3.83 7.59 1.14
N ALA A 255 -4.85 7.01 1.76
CA ALA A 255 -4.73 6.34 3.05
C ALA A 255 -5.60 5.09 3.11
N SER A 256 -5.25 4.17 3.99
CA SER A 256 -6.03 2.97 4.29
C SER A 256 -5.84 2.57 5.74
N ALA A 257 -6.86 2.02 6.37
CA ALA A 257 -6.82 1.59 7.77
C ALA A 257 -7.64 0.32 7.99
N THR A 258 -7.18 -0.48 8.94
CA THR A 258 -7.89 -1.65 9.46
C THR A 258 -8.05 -1.53 10.97
N VAL A 259 -9.10 -2.16 11.52
CA VAL A 259 -9.21 -2.44 12.95
C VAL A 259 -8.85 -3.90 13.17
N VAL A 260 -7.78 -4.12 13.92
CA VAL A 260 -7.24 -5.45 14.24
C VAL A 260 -7.44 -5.70 15.72
N VAL A 261 -8.12 -6.77 16.07
CA VAL A 261 -8.43 -7.09 17.46
C VAL A 261 -8.17 -8.57 17.78
N ASP A 262 -8.09 -8.89 19.07
CA ASP A 262 -8.13 -10.29 19.51
C ASP A 262 -9.51 -10.89 19.22
N GLN A 263 -9.57 -12.13 18.76
CA GLN A 263 -10.81 -12.83 18.44
C GLN A 263 -11.74 -12.97 19.67
N ALA A 264 -11.16 -13.17 20.85
CA ALA A 264 -11.94 -13.22 22.09
C ALA A 264 -12.56 -11.86 22.40
N PHE A 265 -11.81 -10.77 22.21
CA PHE A 265 -12.30 -9.40 22.32
C PHE A 265 -13.42 -9.12 21.30
N ALA A 266 -13.23 -9.48 20.03
CA ALA A 266 -14.27 -9.33 19.01
C ALA A 266 -15.58 -10.02 19.41
N LYS A 267 -15.49 -11.27 19.88
CA LYS A 267 -16.64 -12.04 20.33
C LYS A 267 -17.34 -11.41 21.53
N ALA A 268 -16.55 -10.96 22.52
CA ALA A 268 -17.10 -10.34 23.75
C ALA A 268 -17.84 -9.02 23.46
N ASN A 269 -17.42 -8.28 22.43
CA ASN A 269 -17.98 -6.99 22.04
C ASN A 269 -18.95 -7.08 20.84
N GLY A 270 -19.28 -8.28 20.36
CA GLY A 270 -20.23 -8.49 19.26
C GLY A 270 -19.74 -7.93 17.91
N LEU A 271 -18.42 -7.80 17.71
CA LEU A 271 -17.85 -7.26 16.48
C LEU A 271 -17.84 -8.32 15.37
N SER A 272 -18.21 -7.90 14.16
CA SER A 272 -18.21 -8.79 12.99
C SER A 272 -16.79 -8.98 12.44
N VAL A 273 -16.30 -10.20 12.41
CA VAL A 273 -14.99 -10.53 11.85
C VAL A 273 -15.05 -10.50 10.33
N LEU A 274 -14.17 -9.71 9.70
CA LEU A 274 -13.99 -9.66 8.25
C LEU A 274 -12.98 -10.69 7.75
N ALA A 275 -11.89 -10.89 8.52
CA ALA A 275 -10.83 -11.83 8.17
C ALA A 275 -10.01 -12.22 9.42
N ARG A 276 -9.44 -13.41 9.43
CA ARG A 276 -8.46 -13.88 10.39
C ARG A 276 -7.05 -13.77 9.81
N ILE A 277 -6.10 -13.21 10.55
CA ILE A 277 -4.69 -13.17 10.14
C ILE A 277 -4.05 -14.51 10.48
N THR A 278 -3.76 -15.31 9.45
CA THR A 278 -3.21 -16.67 9.61
C THR A 278 -1.70 -16.68 9.73
N GLY A 279 -1.01 -15.81 8.99
CA GLY A 279 0.44 -15.71 9.03
C GLY A 279 0.98 -14.41 8.46
N TYR A 280 2.24 -14.12 8.76
CA TYR A 280 2.96 -13.01 8.16
C TYR A 280 4.47 -13.25 8.18
N ALA A 281 5.18 -12.64 7.24
CA ALA A 281 6.63 -12.69 7.14
C ALA A 281 7.22 -11.38 6.61
N SER A 282 8.46 -11.13 7.00
CA SER A 282 9.32 -10.12 6.38
C SER A 282 10.58 -10.80 5.86
N ALA A 283 11.09 -10.33 4.74
CA ALA A 283 12.36 -10.78 4.18
C ALA A 283 13.16 -9.59 3.65
N ALA A 284 14.43 -9.84 3.42
CA ALA A 284 15.33 -8.93 2.71
C ALA A 284 16.28 -9.74 1.84
N ILE A 285 16.73 -9.11 0.74
CA ILE A 285 17.73 -9.62 -0.19
C ILE A 285 18.72 -8.51 -0.52
N THR A 286 19.69 -8.80 -1.38
CA THR A 286 20.60 -7.76 -1.90
C THR A 286 19.80 -6.59 -2.50
N PRO A 287 20.05 -5.33 -2.08
CA PRO A 287 19.27 -4.16 -2.53
C PRO A 287 19.11 -4.06 -4.05
N ARG A 288 20.16 -4.34 -4.83
CA ARG A 288 20.13 -4.36 -6.29
C ARG A 288 19.00 -5.19 -6.92
N TYR A 289 18.49 -6.19 -6.21
CA TYR A 289 17.44 -7.09 -6.69
C TYR A 289 16.12 -6.92 -5.91
N ILE A 290 15.91 -5.73 -5.36
CA ILE A 290 14.77 -5.36 -4.52
C ILE A 290 13.44 -5.98 -4.98
N PHE A 291 13.18 -5.96 -6.28
CA PHE A 291 11.91 -6.41 -6.83
C PHE A 291 11.73 -7.94 -6.88
N ALA A 292 12.76 -8.73 -6.58
CA ALA A 292 12.65 -10.17 -6.32
C ALA A 292 12.42 -10.48 -4.83
N ALA A 293 12.46 -9.50 -3.92
CA ALA A 293 12.27 -9.71 -2.49
C ALA A 293 10.89 -10.29 -2.10
N PRO A 294 9.76 -9.97 -2.77
CA PRO A 294 8.46 -10.57 -2.47
C PRO A 294 8.47 -12.09 -2.46
N THR A 295 9.14 -12.73 -3.43
CA THR A 295 9.30 -14.19 -3.48
C THR A 295 9.89 -14.75 -2.18
N ARG A 296 10.90 -14.05 -1.62
CA ARG A 296 11.53 -14.48 -0.37
C ARG A 296 10.61 -14.31 0.84
N ALA A 297 9.80 -13.24 0.89
CA ALA A 297 8.83 -13.03 1.96
C ALA A 297 7.68 -14.04 1.90
N VAL A 298 7.19 -14.34 0.70
CA VAL A 298 6.14 -15.34 0.47
C VAL A 298 6.66 -16.72 0.89
N ASN A 299 7.84 -17.15 0.43
CA ASN A 299 8.40 -18.46 0.81
C ASN A 299 8.54 -18.59 2.34
N ARG A 300 9.02 -17.54 3.05
CA ARG A 300 9.05 -17.54 4.51
C ARG A 300 7.66 -17.63 5.16
N LEU A 301 6.65 -17.05 4.52
CA LEU A 301 5.27 -17.16 4.99
C LEU A 301 4.78 -18.60 4.83
N LEU A 302 5.02 -19.22 3.67
CA LEU A 302 4.66 -20.62 3.39
C LEU A 302 5.33 -21.58 4.39
N GLU A 303 6.64 -21.42 4.65
CA GLU A 303 7.38 -22.19 5.66
C GLU A 303 6.76 -22.07 7.07
N ARG A 304 6.28 -20.88 7.45
CA ARG A 304 5.69 -20.62 8.78
C ARG A 304 4.28 -21.15 8.95
N THR A 305 3.51 -21.13 7.87
CA THR A 305 2.09 -21.49 7.89
C THR A 305 1.83 -22.93 7.47
N GLY A 306 2.78 -23.57 6.78
CA GLY A 306 2.60 -24.87 6.15
C GLY A 306 1.77 -24.82 4.87
N LEU A 307 1.35 -23.63 4.43
CA LEU A 307 0.60 -23.45 3.18
C LEU A 307 1.51 -23.60 1.97
N LYS A 308 0.90 -23.93 0.84
CA LYS A 308 1.52 -23.90 -0.50
C LYS A 308 0.96 -22.71 -1.29
N ILE A 309 1.65 -22.31 -2.35
CA ILE A 309 1.23 -21.16 -3.17
C ILE A 309 -0.17 -21.39 -3.79
N ASN A 310 -0.49 -22.61 -4.14
CA ASN A 310 -1.78 -22.96 -4.76
C ASN A 310 -2.94 -23.07 -3.75
N ASP A 311 -2.67 -22.99 -2.44
CA ASP A 311 -3.70 -22.96 -1.41
C ASP A 311 -4.36 -21.58 -1.29
N PHE A 312 -3.77 -20.54 -1.90
CA PHE A 312 -4.37 -19.23 -1.93
C PHE A 312 -5.41 -19.09 -3.03
N ASP A 313 -6.62 -18.73 -2.65
CA ASP A 313 -7.73 -18.43 -3.58
C ASP A 313 -7.50 -17.12 -4.31
N LEU A 314 -6.88 -16.14 -3.63
CA LEU A 314 -6.52 -14.83 -4.19
C LEU A 314 -5.14 -14.38 -3.72
N VAL A 315 -4.46 -13.66 -4.61
CA VAL A 315 -3.19 -12.97 -4.33
C VAL A 315 -3.32 -11.50 -4.71
N GLU A 316 -3.07 -10.62 -3.78
CA GLU A 316 -2.87 -9.20 -4.03
C GLU A 316 -1.39 -8.86 -3.88
N VAL A 317 -0.73 -8.59 -4.98
CA VAL A 317 0.66 -8.11 -5.02
C VAL A 317 0.66 -6.63 -5.40
N ASN A 318 1.42 -5.81 -4.67
CA ASN A 318 1.56 -4.43 -5.08
C ASN A 318 2.36 -4.35 -6.39
N GLU A 319 1.76 -3.76 -7.40
CA GLU A 319 2.38 -3.55 -8.71
C GLU A 319 3.27 -2.30 -8.67
N ALA A 320 4.43 -2.40 -7.99
CA ALA A 320 5.38 -1.29 -8.00
C ALA A 320 5.92 -1.01 -9.42
N PHE A 321 6.01 -2.06 -10.24
CA PHE A 321 6.28 -2.04 -11.68
C PHE A 321 5.71 -3.32 -12.30
N ALA A 322 5.31 -3.27 -13.56
CA ALA A 322 4.91 -4.48 -14.29
C ALA A 322 6.05 -5.52 -14.33
N ALA A 323 7.29 -5.06 -14.56
CA ALA A 323 8.48 -5.90 -14.55
C ALA A 323 8.63 -6.68 -13.24
N GLN A 324 8.44 -6.01 -12.10
CA GLN A 324 8.52 -6.63 -10.77
C GLN A 324 7.44 -7.69 -10.58
N THR A 325 6.19 -7.36 -10.90
CA THR A 325 5.07 -8.28 -10.68
C THR A 325 5.19 -9.53 -11.54
N LEU A 326 5.58 -9.36 -12.81
CA LEU A 326 5.85 -10.48 -13.73
C LEU A 326 7.02 -11.35 -13.27
N ALA A 327 8.11 -10.73 -12.79
CA ALA A 327 9.26 -11.48 -12.25
C ALA A 327 8.86 -12.33 -11.04
N ASN A 328 8.07 -11.77 -10.11
CA ASN A 328 7.57 -12.53 -8.95
C ASN A 328 6.65 -13.68 -9.37
N GLY A 329 5.80 -13.45 -10.39
CA GLY A 329 4.93 -14.50 -10.92
C GLY A 329 5.70 -15.65 -11.57
N LYS A 330 6.78 -15.35 -12.29
CA LYS A 330 7.67 -16.38 -12.85
C LYS A 330 8.39 -17.22 -11.77
N GLU A 331 8.79 -16.58 -10.65
CA GLU A 331 9.47 -17.30 -9.55
C GLU A 331 8.52 -18.11 -8.66
N LEU A 332 7.29 -17.63 -8.46
CA LEU A 332 6.30 -18.27 -7.58
C LEU A 332 5.30 -19.15 -8.34
N ASP A 333 5.42 -19.22 -9.66
CA ASP A 333 4.50 -19.96 -10.54
C ASP A 333 3.03 -19.61 -10.28
N TRP A 334 2.71 -18.29 -10.31
CA TRP A 334 1.37 -17.82 -9.98
C TRP A 334 0.32 -18.18 -11.02
N ASP A 335 -0.84 -18.62 -10.54
CA ASP A 335 -2.06 -18.62 -11.33
C ASP A 335 -2.58 -17.18 -11.51
N TRP A 336 -2.31 -16.59 -12.66
CA TRP A 336 -2.67 -15.21 -12.98
C TRP A 336 -4.17 -14.92 -12.97
N SER A 337 -5.03 -15.95 -12.97
CA SER A 337 -6.47 -15.79 -12.79
C SER A 337 -6.87 -15.43 -11.36
N ARG A 338 -5.94 -15.61 -10.40
CA ARG A 338 -6.12 -15.33 -8.97
C ARG A 338 -5.35 -14.07 -8.50
N VAL A 339 -4.49 -13.49 -9.36
CA VAL A 339 -3.63 -12.37 -9.00
C VAL A 339 -4.24 -11.06 -9.44
N ASN A 340 -4.35 -10.09 -8.51
CA ASN A 340 -4.83 -8.72 -8.74
C ASN A 340 -6.08 -8.69 -9.64
N VAL A 341 -7.08 -9.46 -9.27
CA VAL A 341 -8.28 -9.68 -10.09
C VAL A 341 -9.13 -8.43 -10.33
N ASN A 342 -8.92 -7.40 -9.52
CA ASN A 342 -9.54 -6.09 -9.64
C ASN A 342 -8.58 -5.00 -10.16
N GLY A 343 -7.45 -5.39 -10.77
CA GLY A 343 -6.36 -4.48 -11.10
C GLY A 343 -5.49 -4.17 -9.89
N GLY A 344 -4.35 -3.54 -10.11
CA GLY A 344 -3.39 -3.21 -9.06
C GLY A 344 -2.82 -1.80 -9.18
N ALA A 345 -1.68 -1.55 -8.56
CA ALA A 345 -1.15 -0.20 -8.38
C ALA A 345 -0.82 0.54 -9.68
N ILE A 346 -0.52 -0.14 -10.78
CA ILE A 346 -0.32 0.49 -12.10
C ILE A 346 -1.56 1.27 -12.51
N ALA A 347 -2.74 0.69 -12.26
CA ALA A 347 -4.03 1.32 -12.56
C ALA A 347 -4.57 2.16 -11.41
N LEU A 348 -4.45 1.65 -10.16
CA LEU A 348 -5.04 2.27 -8.97
C LEU A 348 -4.17 3.34 -8.32
N GLY A 349 -2.86 3.37 -8.62
CA GLY A 349 -1.88 4.24 -7.96
C GLY A 349 -1.16 3.59 -6.78
N HIS A 350 -0.06 4.24 -6.35
CA HIS A 350 0.83 3.72 -5.32
C HIS A 350 1.20 4.78 -4.28
N PRO A 351 0.27 5.21 -3.39
CA PRO A 351 0.61 6.04 -2.24
C PRO A 351 1.44 5.20 -1.26
N ILE A 352 2.76 5.43 -1.22
CA ILE A 352 3.79 4.49 -0.73
C ILE A 352 3.47 3.98 0.69
N GLY A 353 3.23 4.87 1.64
CA GLY A 353 2.97 4.50 3.03
C GLY A 353 1.65 3.78 3.26
N SER A 354 0.65 4.00 2.38
CA SER A 354 -0.68 3.41 2.44
C SER A 354 -0.80 2.06 1.74
N SER A 355 -0.03 1.83 0.68
CA SER A 355 -0.27 0.72 -0.26
C SER A 355 -0.33 -0.66 0.39
N GLY A 356 0.42 -0.88 1.46
CA GLY A 356 0.41 -2.17 2.16
C GLY A 356 -0.94 -2.53 2.77
N SER A 357 -1.57 -1.62 3.47
CA SER A 357 -2.93 -1.82 4.02
C SER A 357 -4.00 -1.72 2.94
N ARG A 358 -3.77 -0.95 1.86
CA ARG A 358 -4.68 -0.87 0.72
C ARG A 358 -4.82 -2.23 0.02
N VAL A 359 -3.72 -2.92 -0.33
CA VAL A 359 -3.79 -4.24 -0.98
C VAL A 359 -4.48 -5.27 -0.09
N LEU A 360 -4.24 -5.22 1.23
CA LEU A 360 -4.92 -6.09 2.19
C LEU A 360 -6.43 -5.81 2.24
N THR A 361 -6.83 -4.55 2.23
CA THR A 361 -8.24 -4.15 2.23
C THR A 361 -8.96 -4.69 1.00
N THR A 362 -8.40 -4.49 -0.19
CA THR A 362 -8.97 -5.00 -1.45
C THR A 362 -9.06 -6.53 -1.45
N LEU A 363 -8.01 -7.23 -0.96
CA LEU A 363 -7.99 -8.69 -0.84
C LEU A 363 -9.14 -9.20 0.02
N ILE A 364 -9.34 -8.62 1.21
CA ILE A 364 -10.40 -9.02 2.14
C ILE A 364 -11.78 -8.88 1.50
N TYR A 365 -12.07 -7.73 0.90
CA TYR A 365 -13.38 -7.50 0.28
C TYR A 365 -13.64 -8.39 -0.92
N GLU A 366 -12.62 -8.69 -1.73
CA GLU A 366 -12.80 -9.61 -2.86
C GLU A 366 -13.00 -11.05 -2.41
N LEU A 367 -12.28 -11.54 -1.39
CA LEU A 367 -12.53 -12.85 -0.78
C LEU A 367 -13.95 -12.95 -0.23
N ARG A 368 -14.42 -11.93 0.52
CA ARG A 368 -15.79 -11.88 1.04
C ARG A 368 -16.83 -11.95 -0.07
N ARG A 369 -16.61 -11.24 -1.17
CA ARG A 369 -17.51 -11.23 -2.34
C ARG A 369 -17.60 -12.61 -3.00
N ARG A 370 -16.52 -13.40 -2.91
CA ARG A 370 -16.45 -14.77 -3.44
C ARG A 370 -16.97 -15.84 -2.47
N GLY A 371 -17.38 -15.46 -1.25
CA GLY A 371 -17.90 -16.38 -0.26
C GLY A 371 -16.86 -16.91 0.73
N GLY A 372 -15.68 -16.31 0.76
CA GLY A 372 -14.58 -16.66 1.66
C GLY A 372 -13.35 -17.19 0.92
N GLY A 373 -12.40 -17.73 1.69
CA GLY A 373 -11.18 -18.35 1.18
C GLY A 373 -9.91 -17.81 1.84
N ILE A 374 -8.75 -18.27 1.36
CA ILE A 374 -7.43 -17.89 1.86
C ILE A 374 -6.79 -16.89 0.88
N GLY A 375 -6.32 -15.76 1.38
CA GLY A 375 -5.66 -14.74 0.58
C GLY A 375 -4.24 -14.43 1.02
N LEU A 376 -3.43 -14.03 0.05
CA LEU A 376 -2.06 -13.55 0.21
C LEU A 376 -1.96 -12.10 -0.21
N ALA A 377 -1.41 -11.24 0.64
CA ALA A 377 -0.97 -9.90 0.26
C ALA A 377 0.54 -9.75 0.41
N THR A 378 1.23 -9.20 -0.60
CA THR A 378 2.70 -9.04 -0.58
C THR A 378 3.16 -7.78 -1.30
N LEU A 379 4.27 -7.19 -0.81
CA LEU A 379 4.89 -5.99 -1.37
C LEU A 379 6.41 -6.09 -1.32
N CYS A 380 7.08 -5.56 -2.34
CA CYS A 380 8.48 -5.16 -2.30
C CYS A 380 8.65 -3.84 -1.53
N LEU A 381 9.81 -3.60 -0.98
CA LEU A 381 10.13 -2.42 -0.16
C LEU A 381 11.48 -1.86 -0.58
N GLY A 382 11.63 -0.54 -0.61
CA GLY A 382 12.92 0.12 -0.78
C GLY A 382 14.01 -0.50 0.11
N GLY A 383 15.23 -0.60 -0.40
CA GLY A 383 16.37 -1.20 0.31
C GLY A 383 16.44 -2.72 0.27
N GLY A 384 15.73 -3.37 -0.65
CA GLY A 384 15.81 -4.83 -0.84
C GLY A 384 14.89 -5.65 0.06
N GLY A 385 13.89 -5.03 0.68
CA GLY A 385 12.96 -5.69 1.58
C GLY A 385 11.68 -6.20 0.92
N ALA A 386 10.92 -7.02 1.66
CA ALA A 386 9.54 -7.39 1.35
C ALA A 386 8.76 -7.77 2.61
N VAL A 387 7.44 -7.67 2.51
CA VAL A 387 6.48 -8.16 3.50
C VAL A 387 5.42 -9.01 2.83
N ALA A 388 4.92 -10.01 3.54
CA ALA A 388 3.80 -10.85 3.13
C ALA A 388 2.90 -11.14 4.32
N ILE A 389 1.59 -11.21 4.10
CA ILE A 389 0.57 -11.58 5.08
C ILE A 389 -0.43 -12.53 4.44
N SER A 390 -0.89 -13.51 5.19
CA SER A 390 -2.01 -14.38 4.81
C SER A 390 -3.21 -14.14 5.70
N VAL A 391 -4.39 -14.13 5.09
CA VAL A 391 -5.67 -13.98 5.77
C VAL A 391 -6.63 -15.05 5.31
N GLU A 392 -7.56 -15.42 6.18
CA GLU A 392 -8.70 -16.29 5.90
C GLU A 392 -10.00 -15.55 6.18
N VAL A 393 -10.93 -15.64 5.24
CA VAL A 393 -12.25 -14.98 5.25
C VAL A 393 -13.35 -16.00 5.31
#